data_9115ef95dcdb4d54f41e84bc25aa126d
#
_entry.id   9115ef95dcdb4d54f41e84bc25aa126d
#
_cell.length_a   1.000
_cell.length_b   1.000
_cell.length_c   1.000
_cell.angle_alpha   90.00
_cell.angle_beta   90.00
_cell.angle_gamma   90.00
#
_symmetry.space_group_name_H-M   'P 1'
#
loop_
_entity.id
_entity.type
_entity.pdbx_description
1 polymer ?
#
loop_
_entity_poly.entity_id
_entity_poly.type
_entity_poly.pdbx_seq_one_letter_code
_entity_poly.pdbx_strand_id
1 'polypeptide(L)'
;MKKLILFYLPDCNVSKLFEERLYKALALPEFAGRFNLIRHNLYTDTGRQEARSVGISDAPTAYCNGDILRGVQSDYIIRKYLRKLLGQS
;
A
#
# COMPACT_ATOMS: atom_id res chain seq x y z
N MET A 1 -13.02 2.25 -8.97
CA MET A 1 -12.10 1.73 -7.93
C MET A 1 -10.97 2.73 -7.69
N LYS A 2 -10.55 2.85 -6.45
CA LYS A 2 -9.40 3.68 -6.12
C LYS A 2 -8.10 2.93 -6.44
N LYS A 3 -7.15 3.64 -7.02
CA LYS A 3 -5.84 3.12 -7.33
C LYS A 3 -4.97 3.19 -6.07
N LEU A 4 -4.60 2.03 -5.53
CA LEU A 4 -3.75 1.92 -4.36
C LEU A 4 -2.41 1.35 -4.80
N ILE A 5 -1.32 2.06 -4.51
CA ILE A 5 0.01 1.64 -4.94
C ILE A 5 0.77 1.11 -3.73
N LEU A 6 1.37 -0.07 -3.89
CA LEU A 6 2.26 -0.66 -2.91
C LEU A 6 3.69 -0.65 -3.45
N PHE A 7 4.56 0.08 -2.77
CA PHE A 7 6.01 0.03 -3.04
C PHE A 7 6.63 -0.99 -2.11
N TYR A 8 7.33 -1.97 -2.66
CA TYR A 8 7.86 -3.10 -1.88
C TYR A 8 9.27 -3.49 -2.30
N LEU A 9 9.93 -4.26 -1.44
CA LEU A 9 11.20 -4.91 -1.72
C LEU A 9 10.98 -6.43 -1.66
N PRO A 10 11.29 -7.19 -2.72
CA PRO A 10 10.87 -8.59 -2.83
C PRO A 10 11.55 -9.54 -1.83
N ASP A 11 12.72 -9.20 -1.33
CA ASP A 11 13.47 -10.03 -0.39
C ASP A 11 13.46 -9.48 1.05
N CYS A 12 12.55 -8.57 1.35
CA CYS A 12 12.44 -7.94 2.65
C CYS A 12 11.27 -8.54 3.44
N ASN A 13 11.56 -9.12 4.61
CA ASN A 13 10.53 -9.74 5.45
C ASN A 13 9.50 -8.71 5.93
N VAL A 14 9.92 -7.49 6.18
CA VAL A 14 9.03 -6.39 6.60
C VAL A 14 8.05 -6.06 5.48
N SER A 15 8.52 -5.98 4.23
CA SER A 15 7.65 -5.76 3.07
C SER A 15 6.64 -6.91 2.90
N LYS A 16 7.09 -8.14 3.07
CA LYS A 16 6.21 -9.33 2.96
C LYS A 16 5.12 -9.30 4.00
N LEU A 17 5.47 -8.99 5.24
CA LEU A 17 4.49 -8.94 6.33
C LEU A 17 3.45 -7.84 6.09
N PHE A 18 3.87 -6.66 5.67
CA PHE A 18 2.95 -5.58 5.35
C PHE A 18 2.03 -5.97 4.19
N GLU A 19 2.59 -6.58 3.15
CA GLU A 19 1.82 -7.00 1.99
C GLU A 19 0.75 -8.04 2.37
N GLU A 20 1.11 -9.03 3.19
CA GLU A 20 0.15 -10.02 3.68
C GLU A 20 -1.01 -9.37 4.42
N ARG A 21 -0.70 -8.44 5.32
CA ARG A 21 -1.72 -7.72 6.10
C ARG A 21 -2.61 -6.86 5.21
N LEU A 22 -2.01 -6.22 4.20
CA LEU A 22 -2.76 -5.38 3.26
C LEU A 22 -3.71 -6.23 2.41
N TYR A 23 -3.25 -7.36 1.87
CA TYR A 23 -4.11 -8.26 1.11
C TYR A 23 -5.26 -8.78 1.95
N LYS A 24 -4.98 -9.15 3.18
CA LYS A 24 -6.01 -9.64 4.10
C LYS A 24 -7.08 -8.57 4.35
N ALA A 25 -6.66 -7.34 4.55
CA ALA A 25 -7.59 -6.23 4.76
C ALA A 25 -8.42 -5.95 3.50
N LEU A 26 -7.77 -5.95 2.33
CA LEU A 26 -8.45 -5.68 1.05
C LEU A 26 -9.50 -6.75 0.70
N ALA A 27 -9.40 -7.94 1.28
CA ALA A 27 -10.36 -9.02 1.08
C ALA A 27 -11.58 -8.92 2.00
N LEU A 28 -11.55 -8.05 3.01
CA LEU A 28 -12.68 -7.86 3.91
C LEU A 28 -13.90 -7.33 3.14
N PRO A 29 -15.12 -7.73 3.52
CA PRO A 29 -16.33 -7.29 2.80
C PRO A 29 -16.45 -5.78 2.61
N GLU A 30 -16.02 -4.98 3.59
CA GLU A 30 -16.13 -3.52 3.49
C GLU A 30 -15.16 -2.91 2.45
N PHE A 31 -14.11 -3.64 2.03
CA PHE A 31 -13.11 -3.15 1.09
C PHE A 31 -13.07 -3.92 -0.22
N ALA A 32 -13.65 -5.12 -0.26
CA ALA A 32 -13.57 -6.00 -1.43
C ALA A 32 -14.12 -5.29 -2.68
N GLY A 33 -13.33 -5.30 -3.76
CA GLY A 33 -13.72 -4.67 -5.02
C GLY A 33 -13.66 -3.15 -5.04
N ARG A 34 -13.19 -2.52 -3.96
CA ARG A 34 -13.15 -1.06 -3.85
C ARG A 34 -11.81 -0.46 -4.25
N PHE A 35 -10.75 -1.26 -4.34
CA PHE A 35 -9.40 -0.82 -4.64
C PHE A 35 -8.80 -1.60 -5.79
N ASN A 36 -8.02 -0.92 -6.62
CA ASN A 36 -7.16 -1.54 -7.62
C ASN A 36 -5.72 -1.44 -7.10
N LEU A 37 -5.17 -2.56 -6.66
CA LEU A 37 -3.82 -2.61 -6.09
C LEU A 37 -2.78 -2.74 -7.20
N ILE A 38 -1.85 -1.80 -7.23
CA ILE A 38 -0.73 -1.80 -8.16
C ILE A 38 0.55 -1.94 -7.34
N ARG A 39 1.37 -2.94 -7.68
CA ARG A 39 2.62 -3.21 -6.96
C ARG A 39 3.81 -2.69 -7.75
N HIS A 40 4.70 -1.97 -7.07
CA HIS A 40 5.96 -1.48 -7.65
C HIS A 40 7.14 -1.99 -6.84
N ASN A 41 8.00 -2.74 -7.50
CA ASN A 41 9.23 -3.26 -6.93
C ASN A 41 10.30 -2.16 -6.98
N LEU A 42 10.82 -1.75 -5.83
CA LEU A 42 11.80 -0.68 -5.75
C LEU A 42 13.20 -1.07 -6.27
N TYR A 43 13.43 -2.34 -6.59
CA TYR A 43 14.67 -2.76 -7.25
C TYR A 43 14.62 -2.51 -8.77
N THR A 44 13.44 -2.27 -9.34
CA THR A 44 13.32 -1.99 -10.77
C THR A 44 13.42 -0.49 -11.06
N ASP A 45 13.86 -0.15 -12.26
CA ASP A 45 13.91 1.24 -12.69
C ASP A 45 12.52 1.87 -12.69
N THR A 46 11.52 1.16 -13.20
CA THR A 46 10.14 1.63 -13.24
C THR A 46 9.62 1.88 -11.82
N GLY A 47 9.85 0.93 -10.91
CA GLY A 47 9.42 1.09 -9.52
C GLY A 47 10.05 2.29 -8.84
N ARG A 48 11.35 2.50 -9.05
CA ARG A 48 12.06 3.65 -8.48
C ARG A 48 11.56 4.97 -9.08
N GLN A 49 11.29 5.01 -10.38
CA GLN A 49 10.76 6.21 -11.03
C GLN A 49 9.36 6.55 -10.49
N GLU A 50 8.50 5.56 -10.37
CA GLU A 50 7.16 5.76 -9.83
C GLU A 50 7.22 6.26 -8.38
N ALA A 51 8.08 5.66 -7.56
CA ALA A 51 8.25 6.10 -6.17
C ALA A 51 8.74 7.55 -6.11
N ARG A 52 9.71 7.89 -6.92
CA ARG A 52 10.27 9.25 -6.98
C ARG A 52 9.20 10.27 -7.38
N SER A 53 8.35 9.92 -8.34
CA SER A 53 7.31 10.82 -8.84
C SER A 53 6.28 11.21 -7.76
N VAL A 54 6.15 10.40 -6.72
CA VAL A 54 5.22 10.66 -5.61
C VAL A 54 5.94 10.92 -4.28
N GLY A 55 7.28 11.09 -4.32
CA GLY A 55 8.06 11.45 -3.14
C GLY A 55 8.31 10.31 -2.17
N ILE A 56 8.27 9.05 -2.63
CA ILE A 56 8.50 7.87 -1.78
C ILE A 56 9.88 7.31 -2.08
N SER A 57 10.66 7.02 -1.02
CA SER A 57 12.03 6.53 -1.13
C SER A 57 12.27 5.23 -0.39
N ASP A 58 11.30 4.70 0.34
CA ASP A 58 11.46 3.51 1.18
C ASP A 58 10.28 2.55 1.03
N ALA A 59 10.47 1.32 1.50
CA ALA A 59 9.46 0.27 1.48
C ALA A 59 9.44 -0.45 2.83
N PRO A 60 8.29 -1.05 3.21
CA PRO A 60 7.03 -1.03 2.48
C PRO A 60 6.29 0.29 2.65
N THR A 61 5.64 0.76 1.60
CA THR A 61 4.87 2.00 1.65
C THR A 61 3.65 1.87 0.74
N ALA A 62 2.47 2.22 1.25
CA ALA A 62 1.25 2.32 0.46
C ALA A 62 0.97 3.79 0.15
N TYR A 63 0.48 4.04 -1.05
CA TYR A 63 0.20 5.40 -1.53
C TYR A 63 -1.11 5.43 -2.30
N CYS A 64 -1.95 6.42 -1.99
CA CYS A 64 -3.19 6.66 -2.73
C CYS A 64 -3.49 8.17 -2.70
N ASN A 65 -3.38 8.82 -3.85
CA ASN A 65 -3.72 10.25 -4.01
C ASN A 65 -3.12 11.17 -2.93
N GLY A 66 -1.86 10.94 -2.56
CA GLY A 66 -1.17 11.75 -1.57
C GLY A 66 -1.26 11.22 -0.14
N ASP A 67 -2.16 10.28 0.14
CA ASP A 67 -2.23 9.63 1.46
C ASP A 67 -1.25 8.46 1.51
N ILE A 68 -0.36 8.48 2.49
CA ILE A 68 0.76 7.54 2.61
C ILE A 68 0.64 6.74 3.90
N LEU A 69 0.90 5.43 3.80
CA LEU A 69 1.04 4.56 4.95
C LEU A 69 2.40 3.88 4.87
N ARG A 70 3.29 4.18 5.82
CA ARG A 70 4.67 3.70 5.83
C ARG A 70 4.91 2.61 6.85
N GLY A 71 5.75 1.64 6.44
CA GLY A 71 6.23 0.59 7.32
C GLY A 71 5.17 -0.43 7.67
N VAL A 72 5.57 -1.43 8.47
CA VAL A 72 4.64 -2.44 8.95
C VAL A 72 3.70 -1.81 9.97
N GLN A 73 2.40 -1.92 9.70
CA GLN A 73 1.37 -1.41 10.57
C GLN A 73 0.47 -2.55 11.04
N SER A 74 -0.23 -2.34 12.14
CA SER A 74 -1.22 -3.28 12.64
C SER A 74 -2.40 -3.40 11.68
N ASP A 75 -3.14 -4.51 11.79
CA ASP A 75 -4.37 -4.68 11.01
C ASP A 75 -5.36 -3.53 11.26
N TYR A 76 -5.44 -3.05 12.49
CA TYR A 76 -6.31 -1.92 12.85
C TYR A 76 -5.94 -0.66 12.07
N ILE A 77 -4.65 -0.31 12.04
CA ILE A 77 -4.16 0.91 11.37
C ILE A 77 -4.37 0.79 9.85
N ILE A 78 -4.14 -0.39 9.28
CA ILE A 78 -4.37 -0.61 7.84
C ILE A 78 -5.85 -0.40 7.51
N ARG A 79 -6.77 -0.98 8.29
CA ARG A 79 -8.21 -0.79 8.06
C ARG A 79 -8.61 0.67 8.19
N LYS A 80 -8.06 1.36 9.18
CA LYS A 80 -8.33 2.79 9.37
C LYS A 80 -7.87 3.62 8.17
N TYR A 81 -6.69 3.31 7.64
CA TYR A 81 -6.15 3.95 6.44
C TYR A 81 -7.09 3.72 5.23
N LEU A 82 -7.50 2.48 5.00
CA LEU A 82 -8.39 2.15 3.88
C LEU A 82 -9.74 2.86 4.00
N ARG A 83 -10.30 2.96 5.20
CA ARG A 83 -11.55 3.69 5.42
C ARG A 83 -11.39 5.18 5.09
N LYS A 84 -10.28 5.76 5.50
CA LYS A 84 -9.97 7.15 5.17
C LYS A 84 -9.93 7.37 3.67
N LEU A 85 -9.30 6.45 2.94
CA LEU A 85 -9.21 6.53 1.47
C LEU A 85 -10.60 6.50 0.81
N LEU A 86 -11.55 5.82 1.42
CA LEU A 86 -12.92 5.73 0.92
C LEU A 86 -13.82 6.88 1.42
N GLY A 87 -13.24 7.86 2.13
CA GLY A 87 -14.00 8.97 2.68
C GLY A 87 -14.82 8.61 3.92
N GLN A 88 -14.52 7.48 4.55
CA GLN A 88 -15.18 7.04 5.78
C GLN A 88 -14.28 7.37 6.96
N SER A 89 -14.82 7.96 7.97
CA SER A 89 -14.07 8.33 9.17
C SER A 89 -14.37 7.40 10.34
#